data_d6e4851da2cc22f7d07d110868f08516
#
_entry.id   d6e4851da2cc22f7d07d110868f08516
#
_cell.length_a   1.000
_cell.length_b   1.000
_cell.length_c   1.000
_cell.angle_alpha   90.00
_cell.angle_beta   90.00
_cell.angle_gamma   90.00
#
_symmetry.space_group_name_H-M   'P 1'
#
loop_
_entity.id
_entity.type
_entity.pdbx_description
1 polymer ?
#
loop_
_entity_poly.entity_id
_entity_poly.type
_entity_poly.pdbx_seq_one_letter_code
_entity_poly.pdbx_strand_id
1 'polypeptide(L)'
;LKCIGELSKRISCAAARPNLSFQNPDSIAAYYMEQLRHQEQEIMICMMLDNQNHLLNDTILSKGTVNATLITPREVYLEALRYHAVSLILVHNHPGGNPVPSQCDREVTERIFRAGEMLGIGLLDHIIIGDRQAVSMREQGFWLEPSKNKG
;
A
#
# COMPACT_ATOMS: atom_id res chain seq x y z
N LEU A 1 -8.26 18.01 20.09
CA LEU A 1 -9.54 17.25 20.08
C LEU A 1 -9.75 16.45 18.80
N LYS A 2 -9.40 16.99 17.60
CA LYS A 2 -9.44 16.22 16.34
C LYS A 2 -8.42 15.08 16.30
N CYS A 3 -7.23 15.26 16.86
CA CYS A 3 -6.20 14.21 16.91
C CYS A 3 -6.59 13.01 17.80
N ILE A 4 -7.29 13.24 18.92
CA ILE A 4 -7.76 12.18 19.81
C ILE A 4 -8.86 11.36 19.14
N GLY A 5 -9.77 11.98 18.39
CA GLY A 5 -10.83 11.31 17.64
C GLY A 5 -10.28 10.46 16.47
N GLU A 6 -9.26 10.93 15.76
CA GLU A 6 -8.60 10.16 14.69
C GLU A 6 -7.75 9.01 15.24
N LEU A 7 -7.04 9.22 16.35
CA LEU A 7 -6.27 8.18 17.02
C LEU A 7 -7.21 7.08 17.56
N SER A 8 -8.33 7.46 18.17
CA SER A 8 -9.36 6.52 18.65
C SER A 8 -10.01 5.74 17.50
N LYS A 9 -10.28 6.37 16.35
CA LYS A 9 -10.76 5.68 15.15
C LYS A 9 -9.73 4.73 14.57
N ARG A 10 -8.45 5.09 14.54
CA ARG A 10 -7.35 4.22 14.10
C ARG A 10 -7.17 3.02 15.02
N ILE A 11 -7.19 3.23 16.33
CA ILE A 11 -7.08 2.16 17.33
C ILE A 11 -8.30 1.23 17.26
N SER A 12 -9.52 1.75 17.13
CA SER A 12 -10.72 0.91 17.01
C SER A 12 -10.80 0.18 15.67
N CYS A 13 -10.29 0.77 14.57
CA CYS A 13 -10.18 0.07 13.31
C CYS A 13 -9.15 -1.06 13.37
N ALA A 14 -7.99 -0.86 13.96
CA ALA A 14 -6.98 -1.89 14.15
C ALA A 14 -7.47 -3.00 15.09
N ALA A 15 -8.16 -2.65 16.18
CA ALA A 15 -8.73 -3.61 17.13
C ALA A 15 -9.94 -4.39 16.55
N ALA A 16 -10.70 -3.81 15.61
CA ALA A 16 -11.86 -4.47 14.98
C ALA A 16 -11.48 -5.46 13.87
N ARG A 17 -10.20 -5.67 13.55
CA ARG A 17 -9.74 -6.44 12.39
C ARG A 17 -8.65 -7.47 12.70
N PRO A 18 -8.71 -8.24 13.80
CA PRO A 18 -7.59 -9.07 14.23
C PRO A 18 -7.25 -10.25 13.29
N ASN A 19 -8.05 -10.53 12.25
CA ASN A 19 -7.89 -11.70 11.40
C ASN A 19 -8.12 -11.44 9.90
N LEU A 20 -7.95 -10.21 9.42
CA LEU A 20 -8.04 -9.96 7.98
C LEU A 20 -6.82 -10.53 7.28
N SER A 21 -7.04 -11.57 6.50
CA SER A 21 -6.05 -12.19 5.62
C SER A 21 -6.37 -11.86 4.18
N PHE A 22 -5.40 -11.35 3.46
CA PHE A 22 -5.52 -10.97 2.06
C PHE A 22 -4.79 -11.97 1.17
N GLN A 23 -5.56 -12.80 0.49
CA GLN A 23 -5.05 -13.91 -0.31
C GLN A 23 -4.87 -13.55 -1.79
N ASN A 24 -5.55 -12.51 -2.24
CA ASN A 24 -5.53 -12.08 -3.65
C ASN A 24 -5.78 -10.56 -3.77
N PRO A 25 -5.41 -9.94 -4.92
CA PRO A 25 -5.63 -8.51 -5.15
C PRO A 25 -7.09 -8.07 -5.07
N ASP A 26 -8.03 -8.90 -5.48
CA ASP A 26 -9.46 -8.56 -5.47
C ASP A 26 -9.99 -8.35 -4.05
N SER A 27 -9.52 -9.14 -3.09
CA SER A 27 -9.90 -8.98 -1.68
C SER A 27 -9.40 -7.67 -1.08
N ILE A 28 -8.22 -7.23 -1.49
CA ILE A 28 -7.64 -5.95 -1.10
C ILE A 28 -8.41 -4.81 -1.74
N ALA A 29 -8.66 -4.90 -3.03
CA ALA A 29 -9.43 -3.92 -3.77
C ALA A 29 -10.84 -3.74 -3.19
N ALA A 30 -11.55 -4.83 -2.91
CA ALA A 30 -12.87 -4.80 -2.29
C ALA A 30 -12.85 -4.13 -0.91
N TYR A 31 -11.82 -4.40 -0.11
CA TYR A 31 -11.66 -3.83 1.22
C TYR A 31 -11.48 -2.31 1.20
N TYR A 32 -10.67 -1.77 0.28
CA TYR A 32 -10.38 -0.35 0.19
C TYR A 32 -11.31 0.41 -0.77
N MET A 33 -12.05 -0.29 -1.63
CA MET A 33 -12.90 0.35 -2.65
C MET A 33 -13.86 1.38 -2.05
N GLU A 34 -14.62 1.01 -1.02
CA GLU A 34 -15.60 1.90 -0.42
C GLU A 34 -14.96 3.09 0.32
N GLN A 35 -13.73 2.93 0.78
CA GLN A 35 -13.00 3.98 1.49
C GLN A 35 -12.36 4.97 0.53
N LEU A 36 -11.92 4.52 -0.63
CA LEU A 36 -11.05 5.29 -1.52
C LEU A 36 -11.74 5.79 -2.79
N ARG A 37 -12.74 5.10 -3.33
CA ARG A 37 -13.35 5.47 -4.62
C ARG A 37 -14.02 6.85 -4.64
N HIS A 38 -14.46 7.35 -3.50
CA HIS A 38 -15.13 8.64 -3.36
C HIS A 38 -14.20 9.77 -2.90
N GLN A 39 -12.94 9.49 -2.71
CA GLN A 39 -11.98 10.50 -2.29
C GLN A 39 -11.66 11.44 -3.46
N GLU A 40 -11.74 12.75 -3.20
CA GLU A 40 -11.42 13.78 -4.18
C GLU A 40 -9.89 13.93 -4.39
N GLN A 41 -9.12 13.50 -3.41
CA GLN A 41 -7.66 13.53 -3.42
C GLN A 41 -7.09 12.12 -3.56
N GLU A 42 -5.91 12.04 -4.15
CA GLU A 42 -5.12 10.80 -4.12
C GLU A 42 -4.68 10.50 -2.70
N ILE A 43 -4.89 9.27 -2.27
CA ILE A 43 -4.44 8.76 -0.98
C ILE A 43 -3.64 7.49 -1.26
N MET A 44 -2.42 7.45 -0.77
CA MET A 44 -1.60 6.24 -0.82
C MET A 44 -1.48 5.62 0.57
N ILE A 45 -1.80 4.36 0.65
CA ILE A 45 -1.78 3.55 1.87
C ILE A 45 -0.72 2.47 1.72
N CYS A 46 0.00 2.20 2.79
CA CYS A 46 0.87 1.03 2.92
C CYS A 46 0.24 0.05 3.90
N MET A 47 -0.07 -1.14 3.40
CA MET A 47 -0.47 -2.28 4.23
C MET A 47 0.77 -3.02 4.70
N MET A 48 0.81 -3.34 5.98
CA MET A 48 1.89 -4.13 6.61
C MET A 48 1.34 -5.49 7.01
N LEU A 49 1.96 -6.54 6.51
CA LEU A 49 1.48 -7.91 6.63
C LEU A 49 2.48 -8.80 7.36
N ASP A 50 1.94 -9.80 8.05
CA ASP A 50 2.72 -10.90 8.61
C ASP A 50 3.05 -11.99 7.56
N ASN A 51 3.69 -13.08 7.99
CA ASN A 51 4.06 -14.19 7.12
C ASN A 51 2.87 -15.04 6.62
N GLN A 52 1.67 -14.80 7.14
CA GLN A 52 0.42 -15.44 6.71
C GLN A 52 -0.49 -14.50 5.93
N ASN A 53 0.05 -13.33 5.53
CA ASN A 53 -0.69 -12.24 4.88
C ASN A 53 -1.85 -11.66 5.72
N HIS A 54 -1.76 -11.76 7.04
CA HIS A 54 -2.66 -11.02 7.92
C HIS A 54 -2.23 -9.56 8.02
N LEU A 55 -3.21 -8.66 8.03
CA LEU A 55 -2.96 -7.24 8.20
C LEU A 55 -2.54 -6.94 9.64
N LEU A 56 -1.30 -6.51 9.81
CA LEU A 56 -0.77 -6.02 11.09
C LEU A 56 -1.19 -4.57 11.34
N ASN A 57 -1.03 -3.73 10.32
CA ASN A 57 -1.44 -2.33 10.33
C ASN A 57 -1.48 -1.80 8.90
N ASP A 58 -2.18 -0.70 8.70
CA ASP A 58 -2.08 0.12 7.51
C ASP A 58 -1.80 1.58 7.88
N THR A 59 -1.08 2.29 7.04
CA THR A 59 -0.74 3.69 7.25
C THR A 59 -0.88 4.49 5.97
N ILE A 60 -1.35 5.73 6.10
CA ILE A 60 -1.41 6.67 4.98
C ILE A 60 -0.01 7.25 4.78
N LEU A 61 0.58 6.99 3.62
CA LEU A 61 1.89 7.52 3.23
C LEU A 61 1.78 8.94 2.67
N SER A 62 0.73 9.22 1.92
CA SER A 62 0.48 10.54 1.35
C SER A 62 -1.01 10.78 1.16
N LYS A 63 -1.39 12.05 1.22
CA LYS A 63 -2.73 12.55 0.91
C LYS A 63 -2.59 13.81 0.08
N GLY A 64 -3.26 13.83 -1.06
CA GLY A 64 -3.10 14.87 -2.07
C GLY A 64 -2.44 14.28 -3.31
N THR A 65 -1.58 15.01 -3.99
CA THR A 65 -0.87 14.49 -5.17
C THR A 65 0.14 13.43 -4.74
N VAL A 66 0.06 12.24 -5.31
CA VAL A 66 1.10 11.22 -5.17
C VAL A 66 2.34 11.70 -5.89
N ASN A 67 3.41 11.94 -5.14
CA ASN A 67 4.68 12.40 -5.66
C ASN A 67 5.79 11.45 -5.20
N ALA A 68 6.49 10.87 -6.17
CA ALA A 68 7.58 9.92 -5.91
C ALA A 68 8.70 10.51 -5.03
N THR A 69 8.85 11.84 -5.00
CA THR A 69 9.85 12.48 -4.15
C THR A 69 9.43 12.60 -2.69
N LEU A 70 8.13 12.58 -2.39
CA LEU A 70 7.60 12.72 -1.04
C LEU A 70 7.49 11.37 -0.31
N ILE A 71 7.27 10.29 -1.05
CA ILE A 71 7.17 8.95 -0.48
C ILE A 71 8.57 8.32 -0.47
N THR A 72 9.20 8.29 0.69
CA THR A 72 10.55 7.78 0.83
C THR A 72 10.56 6.35 1.39
N PRO A 73 11.44 5.47 0.92
CA PRO A 73 11.61 4.14 1.50
C PRO A 73 11.89 4.18 3.01
N ARG A 74 12.64 5.18 3.46
CA ARG A 74 12.95 5.37 4.88
C ARG A 74 11.70 5.41 5.75
N GLU A 75 10.73 6.24 5.40
CA GLU A 75 9.49 6.40 6.18
C GLU A 75 8.63 5.14 6.14
N VAL A 76 8.50 4.54 4.97
CA VAL A 76 7.75 3.29 4.78
C VAL A 76 8.33 2.17 5.64
N TYR A 77 9.63 1.98 5.59
CA TYR A 77 10.28 0.86 6.30
C TYR A 77 10.48 1.12 7.79
N LEU A 78 10.52 2.38 8.25
CA LEU A 78 10.42 2.68 9.68
C LEU A 78 9.09 2.18 10.27
N GLU A 79 7.98 2.41 9.59
CA GLU A 79 6.68 1.91 10.02
C GLU A 79 6.60 0.37 9.90
N ALA A 80 7.10 -0.20 8.81
CA ALA A 80 7.16 -1.64 8.62
C ALA A 80 7.93 -2.35 9.74
N LEU A 81 9.08 -1.82 10.13
CA LEU A 81 9.88 -2.36 11.22
C LEU A 81 9.19 -2.20 12.58
N ARG A 82 8.50 -1.08 12.81
CA ARG A 82 7.73 -0.84 14.03
C ARG A 82 6.68 -1.93 14.27
N TYR A 83 6.00 -2.37 13.22
CA TYR A 83 4.96 -3.41 13.29
C TYR A 83 5.47 -4.82 13.00
N HIS A 84 6.77 -5.01 12.88
CA HIS A 84 7.39 -6.30 12.55
C HIS A 84 6.82 -6.91 11.25
N ALA A 85 6.57 -6.08 10.26
CA ALA A 85 6.03 -6.53 8.99
C ALA A 85 7.02 -7.43 8.26
N VAL A 86 6.50 -8.47 7.64
CA VAL A 86 7.25 -9.40 6.77
C VAL A 86 7.13 -8.98 5.32
N SER A 87 5.99 -8.40 4.96
CA SER A 87 5.72 -7.92 3.61
C SER A 87 4.82 -6.70 3.61
N LEU A 88 4.81 -5.99 2.48
CA LEU A 88 4.04 -4.78 2.24
C LEU A 88 3.19 -4.91 0.99
N ILE A 89 2.08 -4.17 0.97
CA ILE A 89 1.29 -3.89 -0.23
C ILE A 89 0.98 -2.39 -0.25
N LEU A 90 1.16 -1.75 -1.40
CA LEU A 90 0.72 -0.38 -1.61
C LEU A 90 -0.68 -0.37 -2.20
N VAL A 91 -1.50 0.56 -1.74
CA VAL A 91 -2.86 0.79 -2.26
C VAL A 91 -3.06 2.27 -2.44
N HIS A 92 -3.53 2.72 -3.60
CA HIS A 92 -3.94 4.10 -3.77
C HIS A 92 -5.10 4.24 -4.74
N ASN A 93 -5.77 5.39 -4.71
CA ASN A 93 -6.87 5.73 -5.59
C ASN A 93 -6.45 6.74 -6.65
N HIS A 94 -7.05 6.60 -7.83
CA HIS A 94 -7.07 7.63 -8.86
C HIS A 94 -8.43 8.35 -8.86
N PRO A 95 -8.52 9.60 -8.39
CA PRO A 95 -9.79 10.34 -8.33
C PRO A 95 -10.48 10.51 -9.67
N GLY A 96 -9.72 10.48 -10.77
CA GLY A 96 -10.25 10.50 -12.13
C GLY A 96 -10.97 9.21 -12.57
N GLY A 97 -10.90 8.15 -11.76
CA GLY A 97 -11.61 6.89 -11.96
C GLY A 97 -10.89 5.85 -12.81
N ASN A 98 -9.83 6.21 -13.53
CA ASN A 98 -9.05 5.29 -14.34
C ASN A 98 -7.87 4.70 -13.54
N PRO A 99 -7.85 3.39 -13.24
CA PRO A 99 -6.83 2.77 -12.41
C PRO A 99 -5.53 2.41 -13.15
N VAL A 100 -5.31 2.92 -14.34
CA VAL A 100 -4.06 2.66 -15.08
C VAL A 100 -2.89 3.30 -14.36
N PRO A 101 -1.80 2.54 -14.08
CA PRO A 101 -0.63 3.06 -13.38
C PRO A 101 0.04 4.21 -14.12
N SER A 102 0.28 5.31 -13.41
CA SER A 102 1.07 6.45 -13.92
C SER A 102 2.57 6.15 -13.86
N GLN A 103 3.37 7.02 -14.47
CA GLN A 103 4.83 6.94 -14.36
C GLN A 103 5.28 7.12 -12.89
N CYS A 104 4.66 8.05 -12.17
CA CYS A 104 4.92 8.28 -10.74
C CYS A 104 4.65 7.03 -9.89
N ASP A 105 3.55 6.32 -10.16
CA ASP A 105 3.22 5.06 -9.47
C ASP A 105 4.31 4.01 -9.65
N ARG A 106 4.81 3.90 -10.87
CA ARG A 106 5.90 2.97 -11.20
C ARG A 106 7.19 3.33 -10.47
N GLU A 107 7.55 4.60 -10.43
CA GLU A 107 8.75 5.10 -9.74
C GLU A 107 8.68 4.85 -8.23
N VAL A 108 7.54 5.15 -7.60
CA VAL A 108 7.32 4.86 -6.17
C VAL A 108 7.42 3.35 -5.93
N THR A 109 6.74 2.56 -6.74
CA THR A 109 6.75 1.10 -6.63
C THR A 109 8.16 0.54 -6.72
N GLU A 110 8.94 0.98 -7.71
CA GLU A 110 10.31 0.51 -7.90
C GLU A 110 11.20 0.86 -6.70
N ARG A 111 11.13 2.09 -6.21
CA ARG A 111 11.93 2.52 -5.06
C ARG A 111 11.63 1.71 -3.80
N ILE A 112 10.35 1.50 -3.51
CA ILE A 112 9.93 0.70 -2.35
C ILE A 112 10.32 -0.78 -2.55
N PHE A 113 10.09 -1.34 -3.73
CA PHE A 113 10.47 -2.71 -4.05
C PHE A 113 11.96 -2.96 -3.85
N ARG A 114 12.83 -2.10 -4.42
CA ARG A 114 14.29 -2.25 -4.31
C ARG A 114 14.80 -2.13 -2.88
N ALA A 115 14.25 -1.20 -2.11
CA ALA A 115 14.59 -1.08 -0.70
C ALA A 115 14.16 -2.33 0.10
N GLY A 116 13.00 -2.88 -0.22
CA GLY A 116 12.49 -4.10 0.42
C GLY A 116 13.36 -5.33 0.16
N GLU A 117 13.90 -5.48 -1.04
CA GLU A 117 14.84 -6.55 -1.35
C GLU A 117 16.08 -6.51 -0.44
N MET A 118 16.58 -5.33 -0.14
CA MET A 118 17.74 -5.16 0.75
C MET A 118 17.42 -5.43 2.21
N LEU A 119 16.21 -5.13 2.66
CA LEU A 119 15.78 -5.25 4.05
C LEU A 119 15.15 -6.61 4.37
N GLY A 120 14.85 -7.42 3.36
CA GLY A 120 14.10 -8.67 3.55
C GLY A 120 12.61 -8.46 3.88
N ILE A 121 12.05 -7.30 3.56
CA ILE A 121 10.63 -6.97 3.69
C ILE A 121 10.08 -6.70 2.29
N GLY A 122 9.49 -7.74 1.67
CA GLY A 122 9.10 -7.69 0.27
C GLY A 122 7.87 -6.82 0.01
N LEU A 123 7.88 -6.04 -1.07
CA LEU A 123 6.68 -5.45 -1.63
C LEU A 123 5.98 -6.49 -2.51
N LEU A 124 4.78 -6.91 -2.11
CA LEU A 124 4.05 -7.99 -2.79
C LEU A 124 3.26 -7.49 -4.00
N ASP A 125 2.65 -6.32 -3.90
CA ASP A 125 1.85 -5.73 -4.97
C ASP A 125 1.65 -4.22 -4.77
N HIS A 126 1.10 -3.57 -5.78
CA HIS A 126 0.59 -2.21 -5.75
C HIS A 126 -0.77 -2.19 -6.43
N ILE A 127 -1.81 -1.93 -5.64
CA ILE A 127 -3.21 -1.94 -6.08
C ILE A 127 -3.68 -0.51 -6.31
N ILE A 128 -4.18 -0.22 -7.50
CA ILE A 128 -4.72 1.09 -7.86
C ILE A 128 -6.24 0.99 -7.98
N ILE A 129 -6.94 1.84 -7.24
CA ILE A 129 -8.39 1.88 -7.19
C ILE A 129 -8.92 3.03 -8.03
N GLY A 130 -9.75 2.70 -9.01
CA GLY A 130 -10.50 3.64 -9.83
C GLY A 130 -11.97 3.67 -9.47
N ASP A 131 -12.81 4.05 -10.43
CA ASP A 131 -14.26 4.03 -10.27
C ASP A 131 -14.80 2.62 -10.53
N ARG A 132 -15.16 1.93 -9.45
CA ARG A 132 -15.68 0.53 -9.45
C ARG A 132 -14.76 -0.49 -10.13
N GLN A 133 -13.51 -0.17 -10.27
CA GLN A 133 -12.50 -1.06 -10.86
C GLN A 133 -11.16 -0.84 -10.15
N ALA A 134 -10.34 -1.87 -10.17
CA ALA A 134 -9.01 -1.82 -9.59
C ALA A 134 -8.01 -2.56 -10.48
N VAL A 135 -6.75 -2.19 -10.35
CA VAL A 135 -5.64 -2.81 -11.08
C VAL A 135 -4.59 -3.25 -10.07
N SER A 136 -4.19 -4.51 -10.15
CA SER A 136 -2.94 -5.00 -9.55
C SER A 136 -1.80 -4.75 -10.54
N MET A 137 -0.81 -3.99 -10.15
CA MET A 137 0.35 -3.74 -11.00
C MET A 137 1.11 -5.04 -11.29
N ARG A 138 1.12 -5.96 -10.33
CA ARG A 138 1.77 -7.26 -10.49
C ARG A 138 1.07 -8.12 -11.54
N GLU A 139 -0.25 -8.26 -11.45
CA GLU A 139 -1.04 -9.07 -12.40
C GLU A 139 -1.06 -8.49 -13.82
N GLN A 140 -0.98 -7.18 -13.93
CA GLN A 140 -0.96 -6.48 -15.23
C GLN A 140 0.43 -6.46 -15.91
N GLY A 141 1.42 -7.11 -15.32
CA GLY A 141 2.76 -7.19 -15.89
C GLY A 141 3.61 -5.93 -15.71
N PHE A 142 3.20 -4.99 -14.87
CA PHE A 142 4.00 -3.82 -14.48
C PHE A 142 4.94 -4.12 -13.32
N TRP A 143 5.25 -5.40 -13.10
CA TRP A 143 6.03 -5.82 -11.95
C TRP A 143 7.52 -5.88 -12.24
N LEU A 144 8.30 -5.76 -11.20
CA LEU A 144 9.74 -5.69 -11.22
C LEU A 144 10.34 -7.07 -11.00
N GLU A 145 11.43 -7.35 -11.71
CA GLU A 145 12.22 -8.55 -11.47
C GLU A 145 13.15 -8.35 -10.27
N PRO A 146 13.30 -9.36 -9.40
CA PRO A 146 14.30 -9.33 -8.35
C PRO A 146 15.69 -9.03 -8.90
N SER A 147 16.48 -8.30 -8.14
CA SER A 147 17.87 -8.04 -8.53
C SER A 147 18.61 -9.37 -8.63
N LYS A 148 19.05 -9.73 -9.81
CA LYS A 148 19.93 -10.89 -9.99
C LYS A 148 21.22 -10.58 -9.23
N ASN A 149 21.40 -11.16 -8.05
CA ASN A 149 22.70 -11.16 -7.40
C ASN A 149 23.69 -11.80 -8.37
N LYS A 150 24.48 -10.99 -9.05
CA LYS A 150 25.72 -11.47 -9.64
C LYS A 150 26.63 -11.79 -8.46
N GLY A 151 26.59 -13.05 -8.08
CA GLY A 151 27.57 -13.62 -7.16
C GLY A 151 28.98 -13.51 -7.70
#